data_bfbd14f5b8280d9b772272b72103e27f
#
_entry.id   bfbd14f5b8280d9b772272b72103e27f
#
_cell.length_a   1.000
_cell.length_b   1.000
_cell.length_c   1.000
_cell.angle_alpha   90.00
_cell.angle_beta   90.00
_cell.angle_gamma   90.00
#
_symmetry.space_group_name_H-M   'P 1'
#
loop_
_entity.id
_entity.type
_entity.pdbx_description
1 polymer ?
#
loop_
_entity_poly.entity_id
_entity_poly.type
_entity_poly.pdbx_seq_one_letter_code
_entity_poly.pdbx_strand_id
1 'polypeptide(L)'
;AAPCAGRSSASASEPPPASASAPPARATATGAGPQRPDPEPQGSSSPTSDVAAPDPSATGPGTGNGNGTETCRVRYEVLDQWAGGFRAGVTVTTVRPLDGWQVAWTFRDGQHVDQMWDATVAQRGARVTAGAAAYDRSVPAGGTLSFGFVATWHGRNSAPTGFTLDGHGCTPAQGETAGG
;
A
#
# COMPACT_ATOMS: atom_id res chain seq x y z
N ALA A 1 42.55 -56.13 1.10
CA ALA A 1 41.60 -55.84 0.03
C ALA A 1 41.53 -54.34 -0.11
N ALA A 2 41.86 -53.85 -1.31
CA ALA A 2 42.12 -52.45 -1.61
C ALA A 2 40.85 -51.65 -1.88
N PRO A 3 40.95 -50.29 -1.82
CA PRO A 3 39.81 -49.35 -1.94
C PRO A 3 39.53 -48.96 -3.38
N CYS A 4 38.27 -48.71 -3.73
CA CYS A 4 37.89 -48.05 -4.96
C CYS A 4 37.62 -46.57 -4.69
N ALA A 5 38.44 -45.71 -5.30
CA ALA A 5 38.26 -44.27 -5.37
C ALA A 5 37.23 -43.94 -6.46
N GLY A 6 36.12 -43.29 -6.08
CA GLY A 6 35.17 -42.71 -7.01
C GLY A 6 35.46 -41.21 -7.16
N ARG A 7 35.87 -40.79 -8.34
CA ARG A 7 36.01 -39.38 -8.74
C ARG A 7 34.64 -38.87 -9.13
N SER A 8 34.15 -37.85 -8.43
CA SER A 8 33.02 -37.05 -8.88
C SER A 8 33.51 -35.81 -9.62
N SER A 9 33.17 -35.77 -10.90
CA SER A 9 33.43 -34.63 -11.78
C SER A 9 32.48 -33.47 -11.45
N ALA A 10 33.05 -32.35 -11.10
CA ALA A 10 32.32 -31.10 -11.00
C ALA A 10 32.05 -30.53 -12.42
N SER A 11 30.77 -30.44 -12.78
CA SER A 11 30.34 -29.72 -13.98
C SER A 11 30.17 -28.25 -13.57
N ALA A 12 31.06 -27.41 -14.07
CA ALA A 12 30.91 -25.96 -13.99
C ALA A 12 29.93 -25.52 -15.08
N SER A 13 28.82 -24.97 -14.67
CA SER A 13 27.88 -24.31 -15.59
C SER A 13 28.30 -22.84 -15.75
N GLU A 14 28.66 -22.49 -16.98
CA GLU A 14 29.04 -21.19 -17.47
C GLU A 14 27.81 -20.27 -17.56
N PRO A 15 27.88 -18.99 -17.14
CA PRO A 15 26.78 -18.04 -17.31
C PRO A 15 26.75 -17.53 -18.77
N PRO A 16 25.54 -17.24 -19.33
CA PRO A 16 25.41 -16.71 -20.67
C PRO A 16 25.87 -15.23 -20.76
N PRO A 17 26.37 -14.79 -21.93
CA PRO A 17 26.89 -13.46 -22.13
C PRO A 17 25.78 -12.40 -22.16
N ALA A 18 26.04 -11.27 -21.52
CA ALA A 18 25.22 -10.07 -21.55
C ALA A 18 25.13 -9.49 -22.96
N SER A 19 23.91 -9.38 -23.47
CA SER A 19 23.61 -8.62 -24.70
C SER A 19 23.57 -7.14 -24.37
N ALA A 20 24.55 -6.40 -24.85
CA ALA A 20 24.56 -4.96 -24.87
C ALA A 20 23.61 -4.47 -25.99
N SER A 21 22.56 -3.77 -25.61
CA SER A 21 21.73 -2.99 -26.56
C SER A 21 22.15 -1.54 -26.52
N ALA A 22 22.58 -1.06 -27.69
CA ALA A 22 22.97 0.32 -27.94
C ALA A 22 21.77 1.29 -27.92
N PRO A 23 21.98 2.57 -27.57
CA PRO A 23 20.93 3.59 -27.57
C PRO A 23 20.60 4.09 -28.97
N PRO A 24 19.35 4.40 -29.30
CA PRO A 24 19.01 5.08 -30.52
C PRO A 24 19.25 6.58 -30.43
N ALA A 25 19.67 7.07 -31.59
CA ALA A 25 20.13 8.42 -31.88
C ALA A 25 19.06 9.49 -31.68
N ARG A 26 19.57 10.62 -31.29
CA ARG A 26 19.07 11.99 -31.28
C ARG A 26 18.36 12.35 -32.57
N ALA A 27 17.13 12.86 -32.47
CA ALA A 27 16.51 13.64 -33.53
C ALA A 27 16.24 15.05 -33.01
N THR A 28 16.98 16.00 -33.58
CA THR A 28 16.73 17.43 -33.48
C THR A 28 15.58 17.80 -34.43
N ALA A 29 14.59 18.51 -33.90
CA ALA A 29 13.65 19.26 -34.73
C ALA A 29 13.51 20.66 -34.15
N THR A 30 14.08 21.61 -34.88
CA THR A 30 13.90 23.04 -34.77
C THR A 30 12.52 23.41 -35.34
N GLY A 31 11.78 24.26 -34.64
CA GLY A 31 10.55 24.85 -35.18
C GLY A 31 10.12 26.03 -34.33
N ALA A 32 10.52 27.20 -34.79
CA ALA A 32 10.11 28.48 -34.20
C ALA A 32 8.70 28.87 -34.64
N GLY A 33 8.05 29.67 -33.81
CA GLY A 33 6.98 30.54 -34.26
C GLY A 33 6.09 31.03 -33.11
N PRO A 34 6.02 32.36 -32.94
CA PRO A 34 5.27 32.97 -31.84
C PRO A 34 3.86 33.38 -32.30
N GLN A 35 2.94 33.46 -31.36
CA GLN A 35 1.91 34.50 -31.31
C GLN A 35 1.06 34.41 -30.07
N ARG A 36 1.22 35.42 -29.25
CA ARG A 36 0.20 35.95 -28.33
C ARG A 36 -0.89 36.68 -29.16
N PRO A 37 -2.13 36.76 -28.69
CA PRO A 37 -2.47 37.93 -27.90
C PRO A 37 -3.38 37.65 -26.71
N ASP A 38 -3.12 38.38 -25.67
CA ASP A 38 -4.05 38.76 -24.60
C ASP A 38 -5.32 39.44 -25.16
N PRO A 39 -6.46 39.32 -24.52
CA PRO A 39 -7.07 40.51 -23.96
C PRO A 39 -7.60 40.33 -22.54
N GLU A 40 -7.17 41.21 -21.67
CA GLU A 40 -7.88 41.76 -20.54
C GLU A 40 -8.96 42.76 -21.02
N PRO A 41 -9.77 43.34 -20.15
CA PRO A 41 -10.35 42.97 -18.85
C PRO A 41 -11.86 43.33 -18.75
N GLN A 42 -12.34 43.30 -17.54
CA GLN A 42 -13.46 44.07 -16.97
C GLN A 42 -14.68 43.29 -16.53
N GLY A 43 -14.98 43.50 -15.23
CA GLY A 43 -16.26 43.24 -14.67
C GLY A 43 -16.25 43.16 -13.13
N SER A 44 -16.09 44.34 -12.49
CA SER A 44 -16.47 44.55 -11.10
C SER A 44 -17.93 44.16 -10.85
N SER A 45 -18.17 43.42 -9.78
CA SER A 45 -19.36 43.61 -8.94
C SER A 45 -19.22 42.79 -7.66
N SER A 46 -18.92 43.45 -6.57
CA SER A 46 -19.29 42.97 -5.24
C SER A 46 -20.79 43.19 -5.05
N PRO A 47 -21.45 42.32 -4.29
CA PRO A 47 -22.08 42.84 -3.10
C PRO A 47 -21.74 42.04 -1.83
N THR A 48 -21.47 42.80 -0.82
CA THR A 48 -21.55 42.54 0.59
C THR A 48 -22.85 41.84 0.96
N SER A 49 -22.73 40.74 1.72
CA SER A 49 -23.78 40.34 2.64
C SER A 49 -23.13 39.63 3.83
N ASP A 50 -23.15 40.34 4.92
CA ASP A 50 -23.16 39.86 6.29
C ASP A 50 -23.95 38.53 6.40
N VAL A 51 -23.47 37.58 7.15
CA VAL A 51 -24.21 36.89 8.20
C VAL A 51 -23.30 35.85 8.91
N ALA A 52 -23.10 36.13 10.20
CA ALA A 52 -23.00 35.24 11.34
C ALA A 52 -22.06 34.02 11.26
N ALA A 53 -21.00 34.09 12.04
CA ALA A 53 -20.30 32.95 12.60
C ALA A 53 -21.23 32.11 13.49
N PRO A 54 -21.19 30.79 13.39
CA PRO A 54 -21.60 29.94 14.48
C PRO A 54 -20.42 29.51 15.32
N ASP A 55 -20.59 29.61 16.58
CA ASP A 55 -19.87 29.21 17.77
C ASP A 55 -19.19 27.84 17.69
N PRO A 56 -17.93 27.69 18.12
CA PRO A 56 -17.31 26.36 18.30
C PRO A 56 -17.52 25.88 19.73
N SER A 57 -18.63 25.24 19.99
CA SER A 57 -18.81 24.51 21.25
C SER A 57 -19.78 23.36 21.07
N ALA A 58 -19.22 22.18 20.75
CA ALA A 58 -19.84 20.91 21.08
C ALA A 58 -18.77 19.85 21.21
N THR A 59 -18.11 19.81 22.35
CA THR A 59 -17.45 18.61 22.88
C THR A 59 -18.55 17.60 23.20
N GLY A 60 -18.64 16.56 22.41
CA GLY A 60 -19.41 15.37 22.71
C GLY A 60 -18.55 14.15 22.40
N PRO A 61 -18.31 13.21 23.35
CA PRO A 61 -17.78 11.92 23.01
C PRO A 61 -18.88 11.13 22.30
N GLY A 62 -18.97 11.31 21.00
CA GLY A 62 -19.85 10.51 20.17
C GLY A 62 -19.37 9.07 20.15
N THR A 63 -20.03 8.24 20.91
CA THR A 63 -20.11 6.81 20.64
C THR A 63 -20.80 6.69 19.28
N GLY A 64 -20.00 6.79 18.24
CA GLY A 64 -20.47 6.66 16.87
C GLY A 64 -20.89 5.23 16.60
N ASN A 65 -22.14 4.96 16.81
CA ASN A 65 -22.82 3.85 16.14
C ASN A 65 -22.89 4.22 14.67
N GLY A 66 -21.76 3.98 13.97
CA GLY A 66 -21.55 4.46 12.62
C GLY A 66 -22.29 3.62 11.61
N ASN A 67 -23.40 4.12 11.15
CA ASN A 67 -23.85 3.86 9.79
C ASN A 67 -22.95 4.65 8.80
N GLY A 68 -21.64 4.56 9.01
CA GLY A 68 -20.63 5.09 8.11
C GLY A 68 -20.65 4.24 6.85
N THR A 69 -20.85 4.87 5.72
CA THR A 69 -20.70 4.25 4.40
C THR A 69 -19.38 3.47 4.40
N GLU A 70 -19.48 2.15 4.38
CA GLU A 70 -18.34 1.25 4.34
C GLU A 70 -17.43 1.64 3.17
N THR A 71 -16.19 1.98 3.46
CA THR A 71 -15.25 2.46 2.43
C THR A 71 -14.42 1.30 1.88
N CYS A 72 -14.13 0.33 2.71
CA CYS A 72 -13.30 -0.83 2.38
C CYS A 72 -13.57 -2.00 3.31
N ARG A 73 -13.30 -3.19 2.80
CA ARG A 73 -13.25 -4.43 3.59
C ARG A 73 -11.85 -4.99 3.55
N VAL A 74 -11.36 -5.45 4.69
CA VAL A 74 -10.03 -6.04 4.81
C VAL A 74 -10.10 -7.48 5.29
N ARG A 75 -9.35 -8.35 4.63
CA ARG A 75 -9.04 -9.70 5.09
C ARG A 75 -7.54 -9.76 5.39
N TYR A 76 -7.21 -10.13 6.60
CA TYR A 76 -5.87 -10.43 7.06
C TYR A 76 -5.77 -11.92 7.33
N GLU A 77 -4.72 -12.58 6.85
CA GLU A 77 -4.53 -14.02 7.00
C GLU A 77 -3.06 -14.33 7.29
N VAL A 78 -2.79 -15.08 8.35
CA VAL A 78 -1.48 -15.67 8.59
C VAL A 78 -1.38 -16.93 7.75
N LEU A 79 -0.52 -16.89 6.73
CA LEU A 79 -0.34 -18.00 5.78
C LEU A 79 0.61 -19.06 6.31
N ASP A 80 1.58 -18.66 7.14
CA ASP A 80 2.59 -19.53 7.72
C ASP A 80 3.20 -18.86 8.95
N GLN A 81 3.58 -19.66 9.96
CA GLN A 81 4.18 -19.17 11.20
C GLN A 81 5.24 -20.14 11.70
N TRP A 82 6.37 -19.63 12.13
CA TRP A 82 7.48 -20.36 12.72
C TRP A 82 8.03 -19.64 13.94
N ALA A 83 9.02 -20.23 14.60
CA ALA A 83 9.67 -19.61 15.76
C ALA A 83 10.27 -18.25 15.39
N GLY A 84 9.70 -17.16 15.92
CA GLY A 84 10.18 -15.78 15.74
C GLY A 84 9.75 -15.11 14.45
N GLY A 85 9.01 -15.77 13.56
CA GLY A 85 8.57 -15.15 12.31
C GLY A 85 7.22 -15.68 11.80
N PHE A 86 6.61 -14.94 10.86
CA PHE A 86 5.38 -15.35 10.19
C PHE A 86 5.29 -14.71 8.81
N ARG A 87 4.49 -15.32 7.96
CA ARG A 87 4.09 -14.79 6.66
C ARG A 87 2.59 -14.52 6.67
N ALA A 88 2.20 -13.35 6.24
CA ALA A 88 0.81 -12.96 6.17
C ALA A 88 0.44 -12.38 4.81
N GLY A 89 -0.84 -12.51 4.46
CA GLY A 89 -1.48 -11.88 3.34
C GLY A 89 -2.53 -10.87 3.80
N VAL A 90 -2.67 -9.80 3.06
CA VAL A 90 -3.70 -8.78 3.25
C VAL A 90 -4.43 -8.58 1.92
N THR A 91 -5.74 -8.66 1.96
CA THR A 91 -6.61 -8.39 0.82
C THR A 91 -7.58 -7.30 1.22
N VAL A 92 -7.67 -6.24 0.43
CA VAL A 92 -8.58 -5.13 0.68
C VAL A 92 -9.49 -4.94 -0.53
N THR A 93 -10.80 -4.98 -0.30
CA THR A 93 -11.81 -4.64 -1.31
C THR A 93 -12.25 -3.21 -1.08
N THR A 94 -12.17 -2.37 -2.11
CA THR A 94 -12.59 -0.98 -2.06
C THR A 94 -13.95 -0.77 -2.72
N VAL A 95 -14.74 0.17 -2.21
CA VAL A 95 -16.00 0.57 -2.85
C VAL A 95 -15.81 1.71 -3.85
N ARG A 96 -14.66 2.41 -3.80
CA ARG A 96 -14.31 3.52 -4.69
C ARG A 96 -13.14 3.16 -5.58
N PRO A 97 -13.02 3.76 -6.77
CA PRO A 97 -11.81 3.61 -7.56
C PRO A 97 -10.63 4.30 -6.85
N LEU A 98 -9.45 3.72 -6.96
CA LEU A 98 -8.21 4.25 -6.40
C LEU A 98 -7.21 4.51 -7.52
N ASP A 99 -6.45 5.59 -7.40
CA ASP A 99 -5.25 5.89 -8.20
C ASP A 99 -4.09 6.18 -7.23
N GLY A 100 -3.40 5.14 -6.86
CA GLY A 100 -2.54 5.10 -5.70
C GLY A 100 -3.35 4.81 -4.43
N TRP A 101 -2.82 3.97 -3.56
CA TRP A 101 -3.48 3.59 -2.32
C TRP A 101 -2.47 3.46 -1.20
N GLN A 102 -2.97 3.63 0.00
CA GLN A 102 -2.21 3.43 1.23
C GLN A 102 -3.05 2.67 2.25
N VAL A 103 -2.60 1.47 2.62
CA VAL A 103 -3.20 0.67 3.69
C VAL A 103 -2.35 0.79 4.92
N ALA A 104 -2.96 1.08 6.07
CA ALA A 104 -2.22 1.12 7.33
C ALA A 104 -2.92 0.31 8.41
N TRP A 105 -2.12 -0.25 9.34
CA TRP A 105 -2.58 -1.01 10.51
C TRP A 105 -1.63 -0.84 11.67
N THR A 106 -2.03 -1.38 12.82
CA THR A 106 -1.20 -1.35 14.03
C THR A 106 -1.01 -2.76 14.56
N PHE A 107 0.23 -3.16 14.73
CA PHE A 107 0.59 -4.38 15.44
C PHE A 107 0.43 -4.19 16.95
N ARG A 108 0.19 -5.31 17.66
CA ARG A 108 -0.09 -5.26 19.10
C ARG A 108 1.06 -5.74 19.96
N ASP A 109 1.92 -6.57 19.42
CA ASP A 109 2.92 -7.34 20.18
C ASP A 109 4.36 -7.04 19.70
N GLY A 110 4.60 -5.87 19.10
CA GLY A 110 5.93 -5.46 18.67
C GLY A 110 6.44 -6.20 17.44
N GLN A 111 5.54 -6.70 16.60
CA GLN A 111 5.92 -7.32 15.34
C GLN A 111 6.62 -6.31 14.42
N HIS A 112 7.57 -6.80 13.62
CA HIS A 112 8.32 -5.98 12.67
C HIS A 112 8.28 -6.61 11.27
N VAL A 113 7.91 -5.83 10.27
CA VAL A 113 7.91 -6.27 8.87
C VAL A 113 9.32 -6.23 8.33
N ASP A 114 9.82 -7.39 7.89
CA ASP A 114 11.15 -7.53 7.31
C ASP A 114 11.13 -7.40 5.79
N GLN A 115 10.10 -7.96 5.15
CA GLN A 115 9.94 -7.95 3.70
C GLN A 115 8.46 -7.87 3.32
N MET A 116 8.18 -7.13 2.25
CA MET A 116 6.85 -6.99 1.66
C MET A 116 6.93 -7.18 0.15
N TRP A 117 5.91 -7.77 -0.45
CA TRP A 117 5.73 -7.90 -1.89
C TRP A 117 4.38 -7.36 -2.31
N ASP A 118 4.28 -6.92 -3.55
CA ASP A 118 3.12 -6.27 -4.16
C ASP A 118 2.71 -4.94 -3.50
N ALA A 119 3.57 -4.39 -2.63
CA ALA A 119 3.43 -3.09 -2.01
C ALA A 119 4.78 -2.58 -1.52
N THR A 120 4.85 -1.28 -1.25
CA THR A 120 5.95 -0.65 -0.51
C THR A 120 5.63 -0.60 0.97
N VAL A 121 6.62 -0.71 1.85
CA VAL A 121 6.39 -0.72 3.29
C VAL A 121 7.12 0.42 4.00
N ALA A 122 6.45 1.02 4.96
CA ALA A 122 7.04 1.87 5.97
C ALA A 122 6.50 1.49 7.34
N GLN A 123 7.37 1.30 8.32
CA GLN A 123 6.97 1.00 9.70
C GLN A 123 7.57 2.01 10.67
N ARG A 124 6.74 2.48 11.60
CA ARG A 124 7.14 3.36 12.70
C ARG A 124 6.55 2.82 14.01
N GLY A 125 7.40 2.20 14.80
CA GLY A 125 6.95 1.47 15.99
C GLY A 125 5.95 0.38 15.61
N ALA A 126 4.79 0.40 16.24
CA ALA A 126 3.73 -0.59 15.98
C ALA A 126 2.92 -0.31 14.69
N ARG A 127 2.99 0.92 14.15
CA ARG A 127 2.21 1.30 12.96
C ARG A 127 2.95 0.94 11.69
N VAL A 128 2.29 0.20 10.83
CA VAL A 128 2.76 -0.17 9.49
C VAL A 128 1.89 0.54 8.45
N THR A 129 2.52 0.94 7.37
CA THR A 129 1.89 1.51 6.19
C THR A 129 2.39 0.79 4.96
N ALA A 130 1.48 0.22 4.18
CA ALA A 130 1.74 -0.35 2.88
C ALA A 130 1.23 0.62 1.82
N GLY A 131 2.05 0.96 0.84
CA GLY A 131 1.70 1.83 -0.27
C GLY A 131 1.71 1.09 -1.59
N ALA A 132 0.94 1.58 -2.57
CA ALA A 132 0.87 1.01 -3.90
C ALA A 132 2.27 0.88 -4.53
N ALA A 133 2.57 -0.28 -5.09
CA ALA A 133 3.70 -0.43 -5.99
C ALA A 133 3.42 0.32 -7.32
N ALA A 134 4.47 0.66 -8.06
CA ALA A 134 4.32 1.45 -9.29
C ALA A 134 3.41 0.79 -10.33
N TYR A 135 3.35 -0.53 -10.35
CA TYR A 135 2.56 -1.34 -11.27
C TYR A 135 1.15 -1.67 -10.77
N ASP A 136 0.82 -1.36 -9.50
CA ASP A 136 -0.46 -1.71 -8.86
C ASP A 136 -1.13 -0.48 -8.22
N ARG A 137 -1.13 0.62 -8.94
CA ARG A 137 -1.68 1.89 -8.43
C ARG A 137 -3.17 2.01 -8.62
N SER A 138 -3.71 1.47 -9.70
CA SER A 138 -5.09 1.67 -10.09
C SER A 138 -5.95 0.47 -9.72
N VAL A 139 -6.95 0.71 -8.88
CA VAL A 139 -7.93 -0.30 -8.47
C VAL A 139 -9.33 0.25 -8.82
N PRO A 140 -10.14 -0.48 -9.60
CA PRO A 140 -11.51 -0.02 -9.93
C PRO A 140 -12.41 -0.04 -8.70
N ALA A 141 -13.53 0.65 -8.76
CA ALA A 141 -14.57 0.57 -7.74
C ALA A 141 -15.06 -0.88 -7.61
N GLY A 142 -15.18 -1.37 -6.36
CA GLY A 142 -15.48 -2.78 -6.08
C GLY A 142 -14.32 -3.73 -6.33
N GLY A 143 -13.17 -3.21 -6.77
CA GLY A 143 -11.96 -3.99 -7.01
C GLY A 143 -11.24 -4.37 -5.72
N THR A 144 -10.24 -5.22 -5.88
CA THR A 144 -9.46 -5.77 -4.77
C THR A 144 -7.98 -5.53 -5.02
N LEU A 145 -7.28 -5.08 -3.99
CA LEU A 145 -5.83 -5.06 -3.92
C LEU A 145 -5.35 -6.14 -2.94
N SER A 146 -4.20 -6.71 -3.20
CA SER A 146 -3.62 -7.76 -2.34
C SER A 146 -2.12 -7.58 -2.27
N PHE A 147 -1.58 -7.79 -1.09
CA PHE A 147 -0.13 -7.80 -0.84
C PHE A 147 0.19 -8.77 0.29
N GLY A 148 1.45 -9.11 0.40
CA GLY A 148 1.89 -9.99 1.48
C GLY A 148 3.19 -9.52 2.09
N PHE A 149 3.50 -10.08 3.27
CA PHE A 149 4.73 -9.75 3.97
C PHE A 149 5.22 -10.88 4.86
N VAL A 150 6.52 -10.82 5.15
CA VAL A 150 7.17 -11.57 6.23
C VAL A 150 7.47 -10.60 7.35
N ALA A 151 7.20 -11.02 8.58
CA ALA A 151 7.46 -10.25 9.76
C ALA A 151 8.02 -11.11 10.89
N THR A 152 8.76 -10.48 11.79
CA THR A 152 9.22 -11.08 13.05
C THR A 152 8.27 -10.78 14.19
N TRP A 153 8.29 -11.64 15.19
CA TRP A 153 7.55 -11.46 16.43
C TRP A 153 8.29 -12.05 17.63
N HIS A 154 7.97 -11.54 18.82
CA HIS A 154 8.53 -12.02 20.07
C HIS A 154 7.41 -12.23 21.11
N GLY A 155 7.36 -13.44 21.65
CA GLY A 155 6.41 -13.79 22.69
C GLY A 155 5.00 -14.10 22.20
N ARG A 156 4.33 -13.13 21.55
CA ARG A 156 2.95 -13.27 21.07
C ARG A 156 2.80 -12.73 19.66
N ASN A 157 1.93 -13.31 18.85
CA ASN A 157 1.61 -12.85 17.50
C ASN A 157 0.10 -12.67 17.34
N SER A 158 -0.43 -11.66 18.00
CA SER A 158 -1.85 -11.31 17.84
C SER A 158 -2.11 -10.63 16.51
N ALA A 159 -3.30 -10.84 15.96
CA ALA A 159 -3.72 -10.16 14.74
C ALA A 159 -3.63 -8.62 14.87
N PRO A 160 -3.22 -7.92 13.81
CA PRO A 160 -3.17 -6.47 13.81
C PRO A 160 -4.56 -5.86 13.87
N THR A 161 -4.63 -4.59 14.24
CA THR A 161 -5.89 -3.85 14.40
C THR A 161 -5.83 -2.50 13.68
N GLY A 162 -7.00 -1.88 13.51
CA GLY A 162 -7.08 -0.51 13.00
C GLY A 162 -6.69 -0.39 11.54
N PHE A 163 -7.14 -1.32 10.70
CA PHE A 163 -6.92 -1.23 9.26
C PHE A 163 -7.63 -0.02 8.67
N THR A 164 -6.87 0.74 7.89
CA THR A 164 -7.38 1.91 7.16
C THR A 164 -6.92 1.86 5.70
N LEU A 165 -7.76 2.34 4.79
CA LEU A 165 -7.42 2.62 3.40
C LEU A 165 -7.50 4.13 3.19
N ASP A 166 -6.39 4.75 2.79
CA ASP A 166 -6.27 6.20 2.62
C ASP A 166 -6.79 7.01 3.82
N GLY A 167 -6.52 6.50 5.03
CA GLY A 167 -6.95 7.10 6.29
C GLY A 167 -8.39 6.78 6.72
N HIS A 168 -9.17 6.11 5.89
CA HIS A 168 -10.54 5.67 6.23
C HIS A 168 -10.56 4.25 6.79
N GLY A 169 -11.27 4.03 7.89
CA GLY A 169 -11.38 2.71 8.52
C GLY A 169 -12.00 1.67 7.60
N CYS A 170 -11.38 0.48 7.54
CA CYS A 170 -11.92 -0.67 6.86
C CYS A 170 -12.65 -1.59 7.86
N THR A 171 -13.75 -2.21 7.40
CA THR A 171 -14.40 -3.28 8.15
C THR A 171 -13.70 -4.62 7.89
N PRO A 172 -13.58 -5.51 8.89
CA PRO A 172 -13.11 -6.87 8.66
C PRO A 172 -14.04 -7.61 7.70
N ALA A 173 -13.47 -8.30 6.70
CA ALA A 173 -14.24 -9.22 5.88
C ALA A 173 -14.73 -10.37 6.77
N GLN A 174 -16.02 -10.64 6.76
CA GLN A 174 -16.62 -11.71 7.55
C GLN A 174 -16.02 -13.05 7.16
N GLY A 175 -15.40 -13.74 8.09
CA GLY A 175 -14.69 -15.01 7.88
C GLY A 175 -13.45 -15.18 8.78
N GLU A 176 -13.03 -14.13 9.46
CA GLU A 176 -11.94 -14.18 10.43
C GLU A 176 -12.48 -14.72 11.76
N THR A 177 -12.40 -16.02 11.92
CA THR A 177 -12.45 -16.60 13.27
C THR A 177 -11.14 -16.19 13.94
N ALA A 178 -11.23 -15.24 14.87
CA ALA A 178 -10.13 -14.95 15.76
C ALA A 178 -9.80 -16.25 16.50
N GLY A 179 -8.77 -16.95 16.04
CA GLY A 179 -8.23 -18.09 16.76
C GLY A 179 -7.73 -17.60 18.11
N GLY A 180 -8.36 -18.11 19.17
CA GLY A 180 -8.02 -17.86 20.54
C GLY A 180 -6.70 -18.52 20.97
#